data_da4b5a339b1db77cb0c531047ad6a89b
#
_entry.id   da4b5a339b1db77cb0c531047ad6a89b
#
_cell.length_a   1.000
_cell.length_b   1.000
_cell.length_c   1.000
_cell.angle_alpha   90.00
_cell.angle_beta   90.00
_cell.angle_gamma   90.00
#
_symmetry.space_group_name_H-M   'P 1'
#
loop_
_entity.id
_entity.type
_entity.pdbx_description
1 polymer ?
#
loop_
_entity_poly.entity_id
_entity_poly.type
_entity_poly.pdbx_seq_one_letter_code
_entity_poly.pdbx_strand_id
1 'polypeptide(L)'
;MATYLDKIIQSKVSIVEMQKTQDSLSEMKLKASNLPPCREFIGAIQNRKQEGLISVIAEIKKASPSKGVIRPNFHPEEIAIQYEKKNATCLSVLTDEEFFQGSLDYLINIRSKVKLPLLRKDFIVDEYQIYQSKVYGADCILLIASALSDGQLMQYKEIAESIGLDVLVEIHNQEELKRILPINFSLIGINNRNLSTFEVNLNTTKELSINLKDKLIVSESGIQTKEDVSQILSYGVLNFLVGESFMRADDPGEALERLFFL
;
A
#
# COMPACT_ATOMS: atom_id res chain seq x y z
N MET A 1 -14.72 3.54 -23.48
CA MET A 1 -13.35 4.11 -23.47
C MET A 1 -12.58 3.42 -22.36
N ALA A 2 -11.31 3.06 -22.59
CA ALA A 2 -10.46 2.49 -21.54
C ALA A 2 -10.27 3.49 -20.40
N THR A 3 -10.43 3.05 -19.17
CA THR A 3 -10.20 3.86 -17.97
C THR A 3 -8.70 4.14 -17.78
N TYR A 4 -8.35 5.03 -16.87
CA TYR A 4 -6.94 5.26 -16.51
C TYR A 4 -6.31 4.00 -15.90
N LEU A 5 -7.07 3.28 -15.08
CA LEU A 5 -6.67 2.01 -14.49
C LEU A 5 -6.37 0.96 -15.57
N ASP A 6 -7.22 0.84 -16.59
CA ASP A 6 -6.99 -0.11 -17.70
C ASP A 6 -5.65 0.13 -18.41
N LYS A 7 -5.27 1.40 -18.59
CA LYS A 7 -3.97 1.76 -19.19
C LYS A 7 -2.80 1.32 -18.31
N ILE A 8 -2.91 1.55 -17.00
CA ILE A 8 -1.87 1.13 -16.05
C ILE A 8 -1.73 -0.40 -16.05
N ILE A 9 -2.84 -1.12 -16.00
CA ILE A 9 -2.84 -2.59 -16.01
C ILE A 9 -2.20 -3.13 -17.29
N GLN A 10 -2.57 -2.58 -18.44
CA GLN A 10 -2.02 -2.99 -19.74
C GLN A 10 -0.51 -2.75 -19.82
N SER A 11 -0.03 -1.59 -19.38
CA SER A 11 1.41 -1.28 -19.28
C SER A 11 2.11 -2.26 -18.34
N LYS A 12 1.52 -2.52 -17.15
CA LYS A 12 2.10 -3.40 -16.16
C LYS A 12 2.24 -4.85 -16.66
N VAL A 13 1.23 -5.37 -17.36
CA VAL A 13 1.31 -6.71 -18.01
C VAL A 13 2.52 -6.78 -18.95
N SER A 14 2.69 -5.78 -19.80
CA SER A 14 3.82 -5.73 -20.75
C SER A 14 5.18 -5.69 -20.04
N ILE A 15 5.29 -4.89 -18.97
CA ILE A 15 6.51 -4.80 -18.15
C ILE A 15 6.84 -6.15 -17.49
N VAL A 16 5.84 -6.81 -16.91
CA VAL A 16 6.03 -8.12 -16.25
C VAL A 16 6.46 -9.18 -17.24
N GLU A 17 5.86 -9.24 -18.43
CA GLU A 17 6.27 -10.18 -19.47
C GLU A 17 7.74 -9.95 -19.91
N MET A 18 8.17 -8.70 -20.02
CA MET A 18 9.58 -8.38 -20.30
C MET A 18 10.50 -8.82 -19.13
N GLN A 19 10.11 -8.57 -17.89
CA GLN A 19 10.89 -8.96 -16.72
C GLN A 19 11.05 -10.49 -16.61
N LYS A 20 10.02 -11.27 -16.95
CA LYS A 20 10.07 -12.74 -17.00
C LYS A 20 11.08 -13.28 -18.01
N THR A 21 11.45 -12.50 -19.03
CA THR A 21 12.52 -12.90 -19.98
C THR A 21 13.92 -12.73 -19.41
N GLN A 22 14.08 -11.87 -18.40
CA GLN A 22 15.35 -11.62 -17.72
C GLN A 22 15.57 -12.58 -16.54
N ASP A 23 14.56 -12.70 -15.69
CA ASP A 23 14.50 -13.62 -14.56
C ASP A 23 13.19 -14.42 -14.67
N SER A 24 13.28 -15.72 -14.90
CA SER A 24 12.09 -16.56 -15.01
C SER A 24 11.30 -16.66 -13.70
N LEU A 25 10.02 -17.01 -13.79
CA LEU A 25 9.19 -17.26 -12.60
C LEU A 25 9.83 -18.32 -11.67
N SER A 26 10.45 -19.36 -12.24
CA SER A 26 11.12 -20.41 -11.46
C SER A 26 12.31 -19.88 -10.67
N GLU A 27 13.13 -19.03 -11.29
CA GLU A 27 14.24 -18.37 -10.61
C GLU A 27 13.76 -17.42 -9.52
N MET A 28 12.69 -16.66 -9.79
CA MET A 28 12.11 -15.76 -8.81
C MET A 28 11.54 -16.51 -7.60
N LYS A 29 10.87 -17.65 -7.83
CA LYS A 29 10.40 -18.58 -6.77
C LYS A 29 11.57 -19.09 -5.93
N LEU A 30 12.65 -19.53 -6.57
CA LEU A 30 13.85 -20.02 -5.89
C LEU A 30 14.54 -18.90 -5.07
N LYS A 31 14.69 -17.71 -5.65
CA LYS A 31 15.24 -16.54 -4.93
C LYS A 31 14.40 -16.23 -3.68
N ALA A 32 13.07 -16.17 -3.81
CA ALA A 32 12.15 -15.88 -2.71
C ALA A 32 12.18 -16.93 -1.58
N SER A 33 12.34 -18.23 -1.93
CA SER A 33 12.37 -19.30 -0.94
C SER A 33 13.62 -19.30 -0.05
N ASN A 34 14.71 -18.72 -0.51
CA ASN A 34 16.00 -18.65 0.19
C ASN A 34 16.12 -17.40 1.10
N LEU A 35 15.12 -16.53 1.13
CA LEU A 35 15.16 -15.31 1.93
C LEU A 35 14.64 -15.56 3.36
N PRO A 36 15.10 -14.76 4.32
CA PRO A 36 14.58 -14.79 5.69
C PRO A 36 13.08 -14.46 5.71
N PRO A 37 12.40 -14.77 6.85
CA PRO A 37 11.01 -14.35 7.05
C PRO A 37 10.82 -12.84 6.85
N CYS A 38 9.66 -12.45 6.36
CA CYS A 38 9.24 -11.06 6.27
C CYS A 38 9.05 -10.46 7.67
N ARG A 39 9.09 -9.15 7.77
CA ARG A 39 8.66 -8.42 8.98
C ARG A 39 7.14 -8.48 9.04
N GLU A 40 6.59 -8.55 10.26
CA GLU A 40 5.14 -8.66 10.48
C GLU A 40 4.44 -7.32 10.23
N PHE A 41 3.96 -7.09 9.01
CA PHE A 41 3.28 -5.84 8.63
C PHE A 41 1.93 -5.72 9.33
N ILE A 42 1.10 -6.76 9.24
CA ILE A 42 -0.19 -6.83 9.94
C ILE A 42 0.02 -6.84 11.45
N GLY A 43 1.03 -7.56 11.93
CA GLY A 43 1.39 -7.62 13.35
C GLY A 43 1.71 -6.24 13.93
N ALA A 44 2.46 -5.41 13.21
CA ALA A 44 2.76 -4.05 13.65
C ALA A 44 1.49 -3.19 13.81
N ILE A 45 0.53 -3.31 12.89
CA ILE A 45 -0.75 -2.60 12.96
C ILE A 45 -1.62 -3.14 14.11
N GLN A 46 -1.66 -4.47 14.30
CA GLN A 46 -2.41 -5.11 15.37
C GLN A 46 -1.93 -4.69 16.75
N ASN A 47 -0.62 -4.62 16.96
CA ASN A 47 -0.03 -4.19 18.22
C ASN A 47 -0.47 -2.77 18.59
N ARG A 48 -0.43 -1.83 17.61
CA ARG A 48 -0.94 -0.47 17.83
C ARG A 48 -2.42 -0.44 18.18
N LYS A 49 -3.23 -1.24 17.48
CA LYS A 49 -4.68 -1.33 17.75
C LYS A 49 -4.95 -1.87 19.16
N GLN A 50 -4.20 -2.87 19.63
CA GLN A 50 -4.35 -3.44 20.98
C GLN A 50 -4.03 -2.42 22.07
N GLU A 51 -3.09 -1.51 21.81
CA GLU A 51 -2.74 -0.40 22.68
C GLU A 51 -3.73 0.79 22.57
N GLY A 52 -4.72 0.73 21.69
CA GLY A 52 -5.65 1.82 21.41
C GLY A 52 -5.01 3.00 20.67
N LEU A 53 -3.87 2.76 20.00
CA LEU A 53 -3.10 3.79 19.32
C LEU A 53 -3.40 3.82 17.81
N ILE A 54 -3.22 4.99 17.22
CA ILE A 54 -3.31 5.19 15.78
C ILE A 54 -2.13 4.50 15.08
N SER A 55 -2.40 3.82 13.96
CA SER A 55 -1.38 3.28 13.05
C SER A 55 -1.27 4.14 11.79
N VAL A 56 -0.06 4.52 11.42
CA VAL A 56 0.20 5.27 10.19
C VAL A 56 1.12 4.45 9.28
N ILE A 57 0.60 4.09 8.10
CA ILE A 57 1.37 3.58 6.98
C ILE A 57 1.81 4.81 6.19
N ALA A 58 3.06 5.23 6.37
CA ALA A 58 3.58 6.45 5.74
C ALA A 58 4.07 6.15 4.33
N GLU A 59 3.48 6.81 3.33
CA GLU A 59 3.75 6.54 1.92
C GLU A 59 4.89 7.40 1.39
N ILE A 60 5.84 6.77 0.71
CA ILE A 60 6.99 7.36 0.02
C ILE A 60 6.67 7.39 -1.48
N LYS A 61 6.31 8.58 -1.97
CA LYS A 61 5.78 8.78 -3.33
C LYS A 61 6.32 10.05 -3.98
N LYS A 62 7.01 9.90 -5.11
CA LYS A 62 7.58 11.03 -5.87
C LYS A 62 6.52 11.76 -6.71
N ALA A 63 5.69 11.00 -7.40
CA ALA A 63 4.70 11.52 -8.34
C ALA A 63 3.39 10.72 -8.29
N SER A 64 2.33 11.25 -8.88
CA SER A 64 1.08 10.53 -9.13
C SER A 64 0.40 11.02 -10.41
N PRO A 65 -0.43 10.19 -11.07
CA PRO A 65 -1.15 10.59 -12.28
C PRO A 65 -2.01 11.85 -12.15
N SER A 66 -2.65 12.00 -11.00
CA SER A 66 -3.57 13.12 -10.74
C SER A 66 -2.88 14.43 -10.36
N LYS A 67 -1.59 14.39 -9.94
CA LYS A 67 -0.88 15.54 -9.36
C LYS A 67 0.46 15.83 -10.03
N GLY A 68 0.93 14.96 -10.92
CA GLY A 68 2.29 15.04 -11.46
C GLY A 68 3.36 14.81 -10.40
N VAL A 69 4.50 15.46 -10.53
CA VAL A 69 5.59 15.40 -9.53
C VAL A 69 5.16 16.14 -8.27
N ILE A 70 5.07 15.40 -7.14
CA ILE A 70 4.68 15.92 -5.83
C ILE A 70 5.92 16.43 -5.08
N ARG A 71 7.02 15.68 -5.14
CA ARG A 71 8.29 16.00 -4.48
C ARG A 71 9.45 15.95 -5.47
N PRO A 72 9.90 17.10 -6.02
CA PRO A 72 11.01 17.15 -6.98
C PRO A 72 12.33 16.67 -6.37
N ASN A 73 12.66 17.16 -5.17
CA ASN A 73 13.83 16.72 -4.41
C ASN A 73 13.47 15.48 -3.58
N PHE A 74 13.63 14.28 -4.19
CA PHE A 74 13.14 13.03 -3.65
C PHE A 74 14.27 12.10 -3.23
N HIS A 75 14.41 11.92 -1.91
CA HIS A 75 15.41 11.06 -1.27
C HIS A 75 14.68 10.00 -0.43
N PRO A 76 14.25 8.87 -1.02
CA PRO A 76 13.35 7.91 -0.37
C PRO A 76 13.91 7.31 0.92
N GLU A 77 15.22 7.09 1.00
CA GLU A 77 15.89 6.54 2.19
C GLU A 77 15.88 7.53 3.36
N GLU A 78 16.14 8.81 3.10
CA GLU A 78 16.09 9.86 4.11
C GLU A 78 14.66 10.06 4.63
N ILE A 79 13.67 10.05 3.73
CA ILE A 79 12.25 10.13 4.06
C ILE A 79 11.85 8.95 4.95
N ALA A 80 12.28 7.73 4.61
CA ALA A 80 12.01 6.54 5.41
C ALA A 80 12.56 6.66 6.84
N ILE A 81 13.78 7.16 6.99
CA ILE A 81 14.41 7.40 8.31
C ILE A 81 13.63 8.47 9.09
N GLN A 82 13.19 9.55 8.43
CA GLN A 82 12.35 10.57 9.07
C GLN A 82 11.03 9.97 9.58
N TYR A 83 10.35 9.16 8.78
CA TYR A 83 9.11 8.51 9.16
C TYR A 83 9.29 7.55 10.34
N GLU A 84 10.37 6.74 10.34
CA GLU A 84 10.67 5.84 11.47
C GLU A 84 10.89 6.63 12.76
N LYS A 85 11.67 7.72 12.71
CA LYS A 85 11.91 8.60 13.88
C LYS A 85 10.65 9.27 14.43
N LYS A 86 9.63 9.45 13.58
CA LYS A 86 8.37 10.12 13.91
C LYS A 86 7.20 9.15 14.08
N ASN A 87 7.49 7.91 14.49
CA ASN A 87 6.53 6.88 14.89
C ASN A 87 5.57 6.39 13.79
N ALA A 88 5.97 6.41 12.51
CA ALA A 88 5.28 5.63 11.51
C ALA A 88 5.22 4.16 11.95
N THR A 89 4.12 3.47 11.67
CA THR A 89 3.94 2.05 12.02
C THR A 89 4.55 1.16 10.93
N CYS A 90 4.30 1.50 9.68
CA CYS A 90 4.78 0.82 8.49
C CYS A 90 5.08 1.87 7.40
N LEU A 91 5.77 1.45 6.34
CA LEU A 91 6.00 2.27 5.16
C LEU A 91 5.31 1.67 3.94
N SER A 92 4.79 2.55 3.07
CA SER A 92 4.30 2.22 1.74
C SER A 92 5.25 2.81 0.71
N VAL A 93 5.80 1.99 -0.19
CA VAL A 93 6.82 2.42 -1.15
C VAL A 93 6.28 2.23 -2.56
N LEU A 94 6.14 3.34 -3.31
CA LEU A 94 5.73 3.30 -4.71
C LEU A 94 6.85 2.68 -5.55
N THR A 95 6.51 1.60 -6.28
CA THR A 95 7.46 0.91 -7.16
C THR A 95 7.09 0.99 -8.64
N ASP A 96 5.93 1.53 -8.98
CA ASP A 96 5.56 1.80 -10.37
C ASP A 96 6.38 2.97 -10.95
N GLU A 97 7.12 2.71 -12.03
CA GLU A 97 8.04 3.67 -12.63
C GLU A 97 7.31 4.65 -13.56
N GLU A 98 6.45 4.14 -14.43
CA GLU A 98 5.84 4.93 -15.50
C GLU A 98 4.87 6.00 -14.99
N PHE A 99 3.99 5.63 -14.06
CA PHE A 99 2.92 6.50 -13.60
C PHE A 99 3.20 7.21 -12.29
N PHE A 100 4.10 6.67 -11.47
CA PHE A 100 4.41 7.19 -10.13
C PHE A 100 5.88 7.58 -9.92
N GLN A 101 6.74 7.38 -10.93
CA GLN A 101 8.19 7.59 -10.85
C GLN A 101 8.81 6.88 -9.63
N GLY A 102 8.32 5.67 -9.36
CA GLY A 102 8.82 4.76 -8.32
C GLY A 102 9.99 3.93 -8.80
N SER A 103 10.44 2.98 -7.97
CA SER A 103 11.43 1.97 -8.34
C SER A 103 11.37 0.80 -7.37
N LEU A 104 11.60 -0.42 -7.86
CA LEU A 104 11.80 -1.60 -7.00
C LEU A 104 13.04 -1.48 -6.11
N ASP A 105 14.08 -0.80 -6.59
CA ASP A 105 15.32 -0.58 -5.83
C ASP A 105 15.08 0.24 -4.55
N TYR A 106 14.03 1.07 -4.52
CA TYR A 106 13.68 1.81 -3.30
C TYR A 106 13.34 0.87 -2.14
N LEU A 107 12.72 -0.30 -2.40
CA LEU A 107 12.44 -1.27 -1.35
C LEU A 107 13.72 -1.80 -0.70
N ILE A 108 14.70 -2.24 -1.51
CA ILE A 108 15.98 -2.78 -1.03
C ILE A 108 16.73 -1.71 -0.23
N ASN A 109 16.82 -0.51 -0.78
CA ASN A 109 17.56 0.59 -0.19
C ASN A 109 16.94 1.00 1.15
N ILE A 110 15.61 1.21 1.19
CA ILE A 110 14.87 1.56 2.41
C ILE A 110 14.98 0.45 3.45
N ARG A 111 14.81 -0.83 3.06
CA ARG A 111 14.89 -1.97 3.98
C ARG A 111 16.19 -2.01 4.75
N SER A 112 17.30 -1.60 4.12
CA SER A 112 18.63 -1.55 4.75
C SER A 112 18.78 -0.42 5.78
N LYS A 113 17.92 0.59 5.76
CA LYS A 113 18.02 1.80 6.59
C LYS A 113 17.06 1.83 7.77
N VAL A 114 15.91 1.15 7.67
CA VAL A 114 14.86 1.18 8.69
C VAL A 114 14.43 -0.22 9.11
N LYS A 115 13.80 -0.32 10.27
CA LYS A 115 13.25 -1.58 10.81
C LYS A 115 11.76 -1.73 10.53
N LEU A 116 11.08 -0.69 10.08
CA LEU A 116 9.64 -0.71 9.79
C LEU A 116 9.31 -1.71 8.69
N PRO A 117 8.15 -2.42 8.78
CA PRO A 117 7.65 -3.26 7.71
C PRO A 117 7.31 -2.43 6.45
N LEU A 118 7.55 -3.01 5.26
CA LEU A 118 7.42 -2.35 3.97
C LEU A 118 6.30 -2.94 3.13
N LEU A 119 5.37 -2.10 2.68
CA LEU A 119 4.39 -2.41 1.65
C LEU A 119 4.93 -2.03 0.28
N ARG A 120 4.97 -2.99 -0.68
CA ARG A 120 5.10 -2.66 -2.09
C ARG A 120 3.79 -2.09 -2.60
N LYS A 121 3.76 -0.80 -2.88
CA LYS A 121 2.61 -0.10 -3.48
C LYS A 121 2.77 -0.08 -5.00
N ASP A 122 2.15 -1.05 -5.64
CA ASP A 122 2.22 -1.30 -7.09
C ASP A 122 0.93 -1.97 -7.57
N PHE A 123 0.76 -2.10 -8.88
CA PHE A 123 -0.33 -2.85 -9.50
C PHE A 123 0.12 -4.30 -9.73
N ILE A 124 -0.28 -5.20 -8.83
CA ILE A 124 0.01 -6.62 -8.96
C ILE A 124 -1.00 -7.23 -9.94
N VAL A 125 -0.52 -7.73 -11.07
CA VAL A 125 -1.33 -8.34 -12.15
C VAL A 125 -0.93 -9.77 -12.45
N ASP A 126 0.20 -10.24 -11.90
CA ASP A 126 0.77 -11.54 -12.14
C ASP A 126 1.46 -12.12 -10.89
N GLU A 127 1.42 -13.45 -10.72
CA GLU A 127 2.08 -14.13 -9.59
C GLU A 127 3.59 -13.86 -9.50
N TYR A 128 4.24 -13.60 -10.63
CA TYR A 128 5.65 -13.24 -10.70
C TYR A 128 5.99 -12.07 -9.78
N GLN A 129 5.14 -11.02 -9.78
CA GLN A 129 5.37 -9.83 -8.97
C GLN A 129 5.26 -10.12 -7.47
N ILE A 130 4.54 -11.16 -7.05
CA ILE A 130 4.41 -11.54 -5.64
C ILE A 130 5.77 -12.07 -5.13
N TYR A 131 6.39 -13.01 -5.87
CA TYR A 131 7.73 -13.50 -5.54
C TYR A 131 8.78 -12.40 -5.65
N GLN A 132 8.70 -11.58 -6.70
CA GLN A 132 9.56 -10.41 -6.89
C GLN A 132 9.46 -9.45 -5.70
N SER A 133 8.27 -9.21 -5.14
CA SER A 133 8.09 -8.34 -3.98
C SER A 133 8.93 -8.80 -2.80
N LYS A 134 8.91 -10.08 -2.49
CA LYS A 134 9.74 -10.66 -1.43
C LYS A 134 11.24 -10.53 -1.73
N VAL A 135 11.64 -10.80 -2.97
CA VAL A 135 13.05 -10.68 -3.40
C VAL A 135 13.56 -9.25 -3.25
N TYR A 136 12.74 -8.27 -3.52
CA TYR A 136 13.08 -6.85 -3.36
C TYR A 136 12.84 -6.31 -1.94
N GLY A 137 12.42 -7.16 -1.01
CA GLY A 137 12.38 -6.83 0.41
C GLY A 137 11.08 -6.20 0.90
N ALA A 138 9.97 -6.39 0.20
CA ALA A 138 8.66 -6.10 0.74
C ALA A 138 8.27 -7.12 1.82
N ASP A 139 7.44 -6.70 2.76
CA ASP A 139 6.83 -7.51 3.81
C ASP A 139 5.32 -7.64 3.57
N CYS A 140 4.75 -6.76 2.76
CA CYS A 140 3.34 -6.72 2.39
C CYS A 140 3.21 -6.34 0.90
N ILE A 141 2.17 -6.84 0.24
CA ILE A 141 1.79 -6.44 -1.12
C ILE A 141 0.41 -5.82 -1.15
N LEU A 142 0.15 -5.03 -2.20
CA LEU A 142 -1.16 -4.48 -2.51
C LEU A 142 -1.87 -5.35 -3.54
N LEU A 143 -3.11 -5.76 -3.25
CA LEU A 143 -4.04 -6.31 -4.25
C LEU A 143 -5.22 -5.35 -4.42
N ILE A 144 -5.49 -4.90 -5.64
CA ILE A 144 -6.55 -3.93 -5.94
C ILE A 144 -7.76 -4.68 -6.48
N ALA A 145 -8.89 -4.65 -5.77
CA ALA A 145 -10.07 -5.42 -6.12
C ALA A 145 -10.63 -5.06 -7.51
N SER A 146 -10.58 -3.79 -7.92
CA SER A 146 -11.00 -3.36 -9.25
C SER A 146 -10.09 -3.80 -10.40
N ALA A 147 -8.84 -4.18 -10.09
CA ALA A 147 -7.85 -4.59 -11.08
C ALA A 147 -7.78 -6.12 -11.30
N LEU A 148 -8.38 -6.92 -10.40
CA LEU A 148 -8.23 -8.37 -10.36
C LEU A 148 -9.61 -9.06 -10.35
N SER A 149 -9.68 -10.25 -10.96
CA SER A 149 -10.81 -11.15 -10.79
C SER A 149 -10.80 -11.81 -9.41
N ASP A 150 -11.96 -12.36 -8.98
CA ASP A 150 -12.07 -13.03 -7.68
C ASP A 150 -11.11 -14.23 -7.57
N GLY A 151 -10.95 -14.97 -8.67
CA GLY A 151 -9.98 -16.07 -8.74
C GLY A 151 -8.54 -15.60 -8.56
N GLN A 152 -8.15 -14.48 -9.18
CA GLN A 152 -6.81 -13.90 -9.01
C GLN A 152 -6.63 -13.36 -7.58
N LEU A 153 -7.62 -12.68 -7.00
CA LEU A 153 -7.55 -12.19 -5.62
C LEU A 153 -7.29 -13.34 -4.64
N MET A 154 -8.02 -14.45 -4.78
CA MET A 154 -7.85 -15.64 -3.94
C MET A 154 -6.47 -16.29 -4.15
N GLN A 155 -6.10 -16.56 -5.41
CA GLN A 155 -4.82 -17.18 -5.75
C GLN A 155 -3.63 -16.35 -5.27
N TYR A 156 -3.67 -15.04 -5.51
CA TYR A 156 -2.54 -14.15 -5.16
C TYR A 156 -2.41 -13.98 -3.65
N LYS A 157 -3.52 -13.94 -2.92
CA LYS A 157 -3.52 -14.00 -1.46
C LYS A 157 -2.82 -15.27 -0.97
N GLU A 158 -3.24 -16.45 -1.46
CA GLU A 158 -2.67 -17.74 -1.05
C GLU A 158 -1.17 -17.83 -1.36
N ILE A 159 -0.74 -17.37 -2.54
CA ILE A 159 0.68 -17.32 -2.90
C ILE A 159 1.46 -16.41 -1.94
N ALA A 160 0.97 -15.20 -1.69
CA ALA A 160 1.62 -14.25 -0.80
C ALA A 160 1.79 -14.81 0.62
N GLU A 161 0.70 -15.33 1.20
CA GLU A 161 0.71 -15.94 2.54
C GLU A 161 1.64 -17.16 2.61
N SER A 162 1.70 -17.99 1.55
CA SER A 162 2.56 -19.18 1.50
C SER A 162 4.05 -18.87 1.56
N ILE A 163 4.45 -17.66 1.16
CA ILE A 163 5.84 -17.20 1.22
C ILE A 163 6.08 -16.17 2.34
N GLY A 164 5.08 -15.96 3.21
CA GLY A 164 5.17 -15.11 4.39
C GLY A 164 5.01 -13.61 4.13
N LEU A 165 4.42 -13.22 2.99
CA LEU A 165 4.02 -11.83 2.73
C LEU A 165 2.63 -11.59 3.29
N ASP A 166 2.44 -10.46 3.95
CA ASP A 166 1.12 -9.91 4.25
C ASP A 166 0.45 -9.32 3.01
N VAL A 167 -0.88 -9.17 3.05
CA VAL A 167 -1.66 -8.62 1.94
C VAL A 167 -2.57 -7.50 2.43
N LEU A 168 -2.46 -6.33 1.82
CA LEU A 168 -3.43 -5.25 1.88
C LEU A 168 -4.31 -5.33 0.63
N VAL A 169 -5.62 -5.61 0.80
CA VAL A 169 -6.57 -5.56 -0.32
C VAL A 169 -7.24 -4.18 -0.34
N GLU A 170 -7.16 -3.49 -1.48
CA GLU A 170 -7.75 -2.16 -1.67
C GLU A 170 -9.11 -2.27 -2.34
N ILE A 171 -10.10 -1.56 -1.77
CA ILE A 171 -11.48 -1.44 -2.28
C ILE A 171 -11.93 0.01 -2.34
N HIS A 172 -12.91 0.31 -3.24
CA HIS A 172 -13.43 1.65 -3.49
C HIS A 172 -14.95 1.76 -3.31
N ASN A 173 -15.67 0.65 -3.29
CA ASN A 173 -17.13 0.63 -3.28
C ASN A 173 -17.70 -0.67 -2.71
N GLN A 174 -19.05 -0.70 -2.55
CA GLN A 174 -19.78 -1.83 -2.00
C GLN A 174 -19.72 -3.10 -2.86
N GLU A 175 -19.58 -2.97 -4.17
CA GLU A 175 -19.50 -4.13 -5.06
C GLU A 175 -18.16 -4.84 -4.88
N GLU A 176 -17.06 -4.10 -4.81
CA GLU A 176 -15.75 -4.64 -4.51
C GLU A 176 -15.69 -5.24 -3.10
N LEU A 177 -16.32 -4.59 -2.11
CA LEU A 177 -16.45 -5.14 -0.76
C LEU A 177 -17.12 -6.52 -0.78
N LYS A 178 -18.25 -6.66 -1.47
CA LYS A 178 -18.97 -7.96 -1.58
C LYS A 178 -18.10 -9.06 -2.19
N ARG A 179 -17.23 -8.71 -3.15
CA ARG A 179 -16.32 -9.65 -3.80
C ARG A 179 -15.22 -10.16 -2.88
N ILE A 180 -14.68 -9.31 -2.02
CA ILE A 180 -13.56 -9.67 -1.13
C ILE A 180 -13.99 -10.36 0.16
N LEU A 181 -15.24 -10.18 0.62
CA LEU A 181 -15.73 -10.78 1.86
C LEU A 181 -15.57 -12.30 1.92
N PRO A 182 -15.92 -13.10 0.87
CA PRO A 182 -15.72 -14.55 0.87
C PRO A 182 -14.25 -14.99 0.92
N ILE A 183 -13.34 -14.15 0.41
CA ILE A 183 -11.89 -14.43 0.36
C ILE A 183 -11.23 -14.23 1.73
N ASN A 184 -11.88 -13.49 2.61
CA ASN A 184 -11.51 -13.33 4.01
C ASN A 184 -10.11 -12.71 4.23
N PHE A 185 -9.84 -11.56 3.62
CA PHE A 185 -8.63 -10.77 3.90
C PHE A 185 -8.61 -10.24 5.35
N SER A 186 -7.44 -10.18 5.97
CA SER A 186 -7.25 -9.66 7.33
C SER A 186 -7.08 -8.14 7.37
N LEU A 187 -6.47 -7.56 6.33
CA LEU A 187 -6.18 -6.13 6.22
C LEU A 187 -6.82 -5.58 4.94
N ILE A 188 -7.71 -4.60 5.11
CA ILE A 188 -8.52 -4.02 4.04
C ILE A 188 -8.27 -2.52 3.97
N GLY A 189 -7.81 -2.04 2.81
CA GLY A 189 -7.68 -0.64 2.48
C GLY A 189 -8.97 -0.11 1.86
N ILE A 190 -9.52 0.95 2.42
CA ILE A 190 -10.63 1.68 1.84
C ILE A 190 -10.07 2.96 1.23
N ASN A 191 -10.01 2.98 -0.10
CA ASN A 191 -9.51 4.14 -0.83
C ASN A 191 -10.64 5.14 -1.06
N ASN A 192 -10.54 6.30 -0.42
CA ASN A 192 -11.50 7.40 -0.54
C ASN A 192 -11.44 8.11 -1.91
N ARG A 193 -10.45 7.78 -2.75
CA ARG A 193 -10.31 8.34 -4.10
C ARG A 193 -10.94 7.40 -5.12
N ASN A 194 -11.87 7.90 -5.90
CA ASN A 194 -12.38 7.20 -7.08
C ASN A 194 -11.29 7.15 -8.17
N LEU A 195 -10.92 5.96 -8.65
CA LEU A 195 -9.83 5.79 -9.61
C LEU A 195 -10.17 6.28 -11.03
N SER A 196 -11.46 6.51 -11.32
CA SER A 196 -11.93 6.99 -12.65
C SER A 196 -12.08 8.50 -12.69
N THR A 197 -12.63 9.12 -11.63
CA THR A 197 -12.92 10.57 -11.57
C THR A 197 -11.86 11.36 -10.78
N PHE A 198 -11.03 10.66 -9.99
CA PHE A 198 -10.09 11.21 -9.02
C PHE A 198 -10.73 12.04 -7.89
N GLU A 199 -12.04 12.03 -7.79
CA GLU A 199 -12.76 12.65 -6.66
C GLU A 199 -12.48 11.91 -5.36
N VAL A 200 -12.41 12.67 -4.27
CA VAL A 200 -12.11 12.16 -2.93
C VAL A 200 -13.31 12.40 -2.02
N ASN A 201 -13.77 11.34 -1.32
CA ASN A 201 -14.86 11.41 -0.37
C ASN A 201 -14.58 10.53 0.85
N LEU A 202 -14.31 11.14 2.01
CA LEU A 202 -14.03 10.43 3.27
C LEU A 202 -15.22 9.59 3.77
N ASN A 203 -16.45 9.89 3.31
CA ASN A 203 -17.62 9.06 3.64
C ASN A 203 -17.53 7.65 3.04
N THR A 204 -16.70 7.41 2.02
CA THR A 204 -16.43 6.06 1.50
C THR A 204 -15.92 5.15 2.63
N THR A 205 -14.97 5.63 3.44
CA THR A 205 -14.52 4.89 4.63
C THR A 205 -15.67 4.60 5.60
N LYS A 206 -16.54 5.59 5.89
CA LYS A 206 -17.71 5.40 6.77
C LYS A 206 -18.64 4.29 6.28
N GLU A 207 -19.01 4.38 5.00
CA GLU A 207 -20.01 3.47 4.40
C GLU A 207 -19.52 2.03 4.31
N LEU A 208 -18.23 1.83 3.98
CA LEU A 208 -17.68 0.49 3.79
C LEU A 208 -17.25 -0.16 5.12
N SER A 209 -16.80 0.62 6.10
CA SER A 209 -16.29 0.10 7.38
C SER A 209 -17.38 -0.54 8.26
N ILE A 210 -18.63 -0.17 8.09
CA ILE A 210 -19.76 -0.67 8.92
C ILE A 210 -19.84 -2.21 8.90
N ASN A 211 -19.51 -2.83 7.77
CA ASN A 211 -19.60 -4.28 7.56
C ASN A 211 -18.26 -5.02 7.83
N LEU A 212 -17.26 -4.34 8.36
CA LEU A 212 -15.89 -4.86 8.50
C LEU A 212 -15.37 -4.82 9.94
N LYS A 213 -16.26 -4.93 10.94
CA LYS A 213 -15.92 -4.74 12.37
C LYS A 213 -14.81 -5.65 12.89
N ASP A 214 -14.68 -6.85 12.35
CA ASP A 214 -13.68 -7.84 12.76
C ASP A 214 -12.37 -7.77 11.94
N LYS A 215 -12.25 -6.77 11.04
CA LYS A 215 -11.10 -6.60 10.17
C LYS A 215 -10.22 -5.44 10.60
N LEU A 216 -8.97 -5.46 10.14
CA LEU A 216 -8.13 -4.28 10.18
C LEU A 216 -8.44 -3.43 8.96
N ILE A 217 -8.92 -2.22 9.20
CA ILE A 217 -9.31 -1.28 8.14
C ILE A 217 -8.27 -0.18 8.10
N VAL A 218 -7.78 0.13 6.89
CA VAL A 218 -6.91 1.27 6.60
C VAL A 218 -7.69 2.26 5.75
N SER A 219 -7.79 3.51 6.18
CA SER A 219 -8.34 4.59 5.35
C SER A 219 -7.23 5.21 4.50
N GLU A 220 -7.46 5.29 3.19
CA GLU A 220 -6.50 5.77 2.20
C GLU A 220 -7.05 6.97 1.43
N SER A 221 -6.18 7.89 1.05
CA SER A 221 -6.48 9.10 0.29
C SER A 221 -7.36 10.13 1.02
N GLY A 222 -7.10 11.41 0.73
CA GLY A 222 -7.93 12.53 1.21
C GLY A 222 -7.67 12.99 2.63
N ILE A 223 -6.68 12.45 3.32
CA ILE A 223 -6.35 12.77 4.71
C ILE A 223 -5.27 13.84 4.71
N GLN A 224 -5.63 15.07 5.02
CA GLN A 224 -4.76 16.25 4.93
C GLN A 224 -4.71 17.08 6.22
N THR A 225 -5.78 17.06 7.00
CA THR A 225 -5.95 17.87 8.20
C THR A 225 -6.28 17.02 9.43
N LYS A 226 -6.15 17.60 10.63
CA LYS A 226 -6.56 16.93 11.88
C LYS A 226 -8.08 16.70 11.93
N GLU A 227 -8.85 17.53 11.25
CA GLU A 227 -10.29 17.37 11.10
C GLU A 227 -10.60 16.10 10.28
N ASP A 228 -9.86 15.84 9.18
CA ASP A 228 -10.00 14.61 8.40
C ASP A 228 -9.67 13.39 9.25
N VAL A 229 -8.58 13.43 10.01
CA VAL A 229 -8.21 12.36 10.95
C VAL A 229 -9.31 12.14 11.99
N SER A 230 -9.80 13.21 12.62
CA SER A 230 -10.87 13.14 13.62
C SER A 230 -12.16 12.56 13.03
N GLN A 231 -12.48 12.93 11.81
CA GLN A 231 -13.62 12.39 11.07
C GLN A 231 -13.50 10.88 10.89
N ILE A 232 -12.36 10.37 10.39
CA ILE A 232 -12.12 8.94 10.20
C ILE A 232 -12.12 8.19 11.54
N LEU A 233 -11.52 8.76 12.58
CA LEU A 233 -11.55 8.18 13.94
C LEU A 233 -12.98 8.03 14.45
N SER A 234 -13.88 9.00 14.15
CA SER A 234 -15.29 8.91 14.52
C SER A 234 -16.03 7.74 13.87
N TYR A 235 -15.49 7.16 12.80
CA TYR A 235 -16.00 5.95 12.13
C TYR A 235 -15.44 4.66 12.76
N GLY A 236 -14.57 4.76 13.78
CA GLY A 236 -13.94 3.63 14.44
C GLY A 236 -12.71 3.06 13.69
N VAL A 237 -12.18 3.81 12.70
CA VAL A 237 -10.99 3.42 11.94
C VAL A 237 -9.76 4.11 12.53
N LEU A 238 -8.77 3.31 12.96
CA LEU A 238 -7.55 3.77 13.63
C LEU A 238 -6.30 3.70 12.73
N ASN A 239 -6.41 3.13 11.53
CA ASN A 239 -5.26 2.91 10.67
C ASN A 239 -5.38 3.76 9.40
N PHE A 240 -4.30 4.40 9.03
CA PHE A 240 -4.25 5.39 7.94
C PHE A 240 -3.11 5.09 6.99
N LEU A 241 -3.33 5.25 5.67
CA LEU A 241 -2.29 5.29 4.67
C LEU A 241 -2.25 6.70 4.07
N VAL A 242 -1.14 7.42 4.30
CA VAL A 242 -0.99 8.83 3.95
C VAL A 242 0.35 9.09 3.27
N GLY A 243 0.30 9.80 2.16
CA GLY A 243 1.50 10.16 1.40
C GLY A 243 1.50 11.60 0.88
N GLU A 244 0.45 12.02 0.16
CA GLU A 244 0.47 13.31 -0.54
C GLU A 244 0.73 14.49 0.39
N SER A 245 0.06 14.57 1.54
CA SER A 245 0.23 15.66 2.50
C SER A 245 1.64 15.71 3.09
N PHE A 246 2.24 14.55 3.34
CA PHE A 246 3.62 14.48 3.85
C PHE A 246 4.64 14.84 2.78
N MET A 247 4.46 14.34 1.55
CA MET A 247 5.41 14.60 0.44
C MET A 247 5.43 16.07 0.01
N ARG A 248 4.37 16.83 0.26
CA ARG A 248 4.31 18.27 -0.02
C ARG A 248 4.99 19.13 1.03
N ALA A 249 5.21 18.61 2.22
CA ALA A 249 5.86 19.33 3.30
C ALA A 249 7.38 19.35 3.12
N ASP A 250 8.05 20.37 3.68
CA ASP A 250 9.52 20.46 3.66
C ASP A 250 10.14 19.25 4.37
N ASP A 251 9.64 18.89 5.55
CA ASP A 251 10.00 17.68 6.29
C ASP A 251 8.79 16.75 6.40
N PRO A 252 8.81 15.59 5.69
CA PRO A 252 7.74 14.61 5.73
C PRO A 252 7.50 13.99 7.12
N GLY A 253 8.56 13.78 7.91
CA GLY A 253 8.46 13.25 9.26
C GLY A 253 7.76 14.21 10.21
N GLU A 254 8.12 15.49 10.16
CA GLU A 254 7.45 16.55 10.93
C GLU A 254 5.97 16.67 10.53
N ALA A 255 5.66 16.52 9.24
CA ALA A 255 4.27 16.56 8.77
C ALA A 255 3.45 15.40 9.32
N LEU A 256 4.02 14.20 9.36
CA LEU A 256 3.39 13.02 9.96
C LEU A 256 3.13 13.26 11.45
N GLU A 257 4.13 13.69 12.20
CA GLU A 257 4.01 13.92 13.65
C GLU A 257 2.94 14.97 13.98
N ARG A 258 2.93 16.08 13.24
CA ARG A 258 1.93 17.15 13.40
C ARG A 258 0.50 16.70 13.08
N LEU A 259 0.33 15.84 12.09
CA LEU A 259 -0.99 15.40 11.69
C LEU A 259 -1.60 14.38 12.66
N PHE A 260 -0.79 13.49 13.25
CA PHE A 260 -1.29 12.35 14.02
C PHE A 260 -0.94 12.36 15.50
N PHE A 261 0.12 13.04 15.93
CA PHE A 261 0.67 12.86 17.28
C PHE A 261 0.86 14.17 18.08
N LEU A 262 0.78 15.33 17.46
CA LEU A 262 0.79 16.64 18.10
C LEU A 262 -0.58 17.32 18.01
#